data_bba8a16e4f319ebdf78ea64799cc19af
#
_entry.id   bba8a16e4f319ebdf78ea64799cc19af
#
_cell.length_a   1.000
_cell.length_b   1.000
_cell.length_c   1.000
_cell.angle_alpha   90.00
_cell.angle_beta   90.00
_cell.angle_gamma   90.00
#
_symmetry.space_group_name_H-M   'P 1'
#
loop_
_entity.id
_entity.type
_entity.pdbx_description
1 polymer ?
#
loop_
_entity_poly.entity_id
_entity_poly.type
_entity_poly.pdbx_seq_one_letter_code
_entity_poly.pdbx_strand_id
1 'polypeptide(L)'
;MLLKYDVIVVGGGHAGCEAATAAANIGAKTCLVTMDMNKIAQMSCNPAVGGIAKGQIVREIDALGGQMGLVTDATSIQFRMLNRSKGPAVWSPRAQCDREKFIGQWRKTLDATPLLDIWQDQVCELITRQHEVVGVRTIWGVELHAKSVVITAGTFLNGLLHVGKHHLPGGRMAEPAVEHLTACITGLGIRHQRMKTGTPVRIDRRSVHFEDMEEQPGELDFHQFSFMGKSKTLKQLPCWTCNTNPEVHRTLLEAIDDSPLYNGQIQSIGPRYCPSIETKLTTFPDKGQHPLFLEPEGEDTNEMYLNGFSSSMPMEVQIEALKKIPAFRDVKVYRPGYAIEYDFFDPTQLKHSLESKMVGGLYFAGQVNGTTGYEEAGGQGLVAGINAALRCAGNQPFIMHRDESYIGVLIDDLVTKGVDEPYRMFTSRAEYRILLRQDDADARLTAKAYALGLATTERYQWWTEKKQWMDHLINFCNTTAVKPKDVNSALETLGTTPLREGCKISDLVGRPQLNLYKLSLIIPELKEQLDLPENRKEEIAEAAEIKIKYKGYIEREKMVAEKMHRLENIKIRGVFNYSEMQQLSTEARQKLSKINPETLAQASRIPGVSPSDINIMLVLMNR
;
A
#
# COMPACT_ATOMS: atom_id res chain seq x y z
N MET A 1 -29.77 -12.11 22.98
CA MET A 1 -29.83 -12.01 21.50
C MET A 1 -28.50 -12.54 20.96
N LEU A 2 -28.52 -13.66 20.25
CA LEU A 2 -27.29 -14.19 19.66
C LEU A 2 -27.01 -13.40 18.37
N LEU A 3 -25.96 -12.55 18.39
CA LEU A 3 -25.51 -11.82 17.22
C LEU A 3 -24.67 -12.76 16.35
N LYS A 4 -25.24 -13.19 15.21
CA LYS A 4 -24.60 -14.12 14.28
C LYS A 4 -24.26 -13.41 12.96
N TYR A 5 -23.02 -13.58 12.53
CA TYR A 5 -22.47 -13.06 11.30
C TYR A 5 -21.80 -14.18 10.50
N ASP A 6 -21.48 -13.94 9.26
CA ASP A 6 -20.58 -14.79 8.48
C ASP A 6 -19.12 -14.39 8.76
N VAL A 7 -18.84 -13.07 8.76
CA VAL A 7 -17.51 -12.51 8.98
C VAL A 7 -17.53 -11.47 10.10
N ILE A 8 -16.58 -11.53 11.02
CA ILE A 8 -16.29 -10.46 11.98
C ILE A 8 -14.91 -9.88 11.65
N VAL A 9 -14.83 -8.56 11.54
CA VAL A 9 -13.57 -7.82 11.36
C VAL A 9 -13.27 -7.07 12.65
N VAL A 10 -12.09 -7.28 13.22
CA VAL A 10 -11.65 -6.69 14.50
C VAL A 10 -10.66 -5.56 14.22
N GLY A 11 -11.10 -4.33 14.42
CA GLY A 11 -10.32 -3.11 14.22
C GLY A 11 -10.81 -2.29 13.02
N GLY A 12 -11.15 -1.02 13.24
CA GLY A 12 -11.67 -0.08 12.24
C GLY A 12 -10.60 0.77 11.54
N GLY A 13 -9.35 0.25 11.39
CA GLY A 13 -8.31 0.89 10.59
C GLY A 13 -8.47 0.64 9.08
N HIS A 14 -7.49 1.09 8.27
CA HIS A 14 -7.55 0.94 6.80
C HIS A 14 -7.75 -0.52 6.35
N ALA A 15 -7.06 -1.48 7.00
CA ALA A 15 -7.26 -2.90 6.71
C ALA A 15 -8.66 -3.37 7.06
N GLY A 16 -9.18 -2.96 8.22
CA GLY A 16 -10.50 -3.36 8.68
C GLY A 16 -11.62 -2.80 7.82
N CYS A 17 -11.52 -1.55 7.39
CA CYS A 17 -12.49 -0.92 6.51
C CYS A 17 -12.57 -1.63 5.15
N GLU A 18 -11.42 -1.91 4.53
CA GLU A 18 -11.38 -2.65 3.25
C GLU A 18 -11.85 -4.11 3.42
N ALA A 19 -11.47 -4.78 4.52
CA ALA A 19 -11.92 -6.15 4.78
C ALA A 19 -13.43 -6.24 4.98
N ALA A 20 -14.00 -5.32 5.75
CA ALA A 20 -15.42 -5.32 6.06
C ALA A 20 -16.27 -5.01 4.83
N THR A 21 -15.90 -3.98 4.05
CA THR A 21 -16.62 -3.63 2.81
C THR A 21 -16.49 -4.74 1.77
N ALA A 22 -15.31 -5.34 1.61
CA ALA A 22 -15.11 -6.44 0.66
C ALA A 22 -15.95 -7.67 1.01
N ALA A 23 -15.95 -8.09 2.28
CA ALA A 23 -16.72 -9.23 2.73
C ALA A 23 -18.24 -9.00 2.54
N ALA A 24 -18.73 -7.83 2.91
CA ALA A 24 -20.13 -7.46 2.77
C ALA A 24 -20.56 -7.37 1.30
N ASN A 25 -19.76 -6.76 0.43
CA ASN A 25 -20.05 -6.61 -1.00
C ASN A 25 -20.11 -7.97 -1.74
N ILE A 26 -19.35 -8.98 -1.28
CA ILE A 26 -19.45 -10.37 -1.81
C ILE A 26 -20.73 -11.08 -1.33
N GLY A 27 -21.43 -10.50 -0.33
CA GLY A 27 -22.69 -11.04 0.18
C GLY A 27 -22.61 -11.69 1.55
N ALA A 28 -21.47 -11.60 2.25
CA ALA A 28 -21.34 -12.09 3.61
C ALA A 28 -21.94 -11.10 4.62
N LYS A 29 -22.78 -11.57 5.54
CA LYS A 29 -23.23 -10.75 6.69
C LYS A 29 -22.04 -10.46 7.58
N THR A 30 -21.62 -9.22 7.64
CA THR A 30 -20.35 -8.79 8.23
C THR A 30 -20.57 -7.86 9.41
N CYS A 31 -19.72 -7.97 10.45
CA CYS A 31 -19.65 -7.03 11.56
C CYS A 31 -18.24 -6.45 11.68
N LEU A 32 -18.11 -5.14 11.63
CA LEU A 32 -16.89 -4.43 11.97
C LEU A 32 -16.91 -4.03 13.44
N VAL A 33 -16.02 -4.60 14.25
CA VAL A 33 -15.88 -4.23 15.66
C VAL A 33 -14.74 -3.23 15.80
N THR A 34 -15.03 -2.05 16.35
CA THR A 34 -14.04 -0.98 16.55
C THR A 34 -14.18 -0.35 17.94
N MET A 35 -13.08 0.09 18.55
CA MET A 35 -13.09 0.73 19.85
C MET A 35 -13.71 2.12 19.82
N ASP A 36 -13.55 2.86 18.71
CA ASP A 36 -14.09 4.20 18.54
C ASP A 36 -14.58 4.41 17.11
N MET A 37 -15.89 4.57 16.95
CA MET A 37 -16.53 4.80 15.65
C MET A 37 -16.19 6.17 15.04
N ASN A 38 -15.69 7.13 15.84
CA ASN A 38 -15.29 8.46 15.36
C ASN A 38 -13.84 8.49 14.84
N LYS A 39 -13.11 7.38 14.95
CA LYS A 39 -11.70 7.27 14.53
C LYS A 39 -11.47 6.19 13.47
N ILE A 40 -12.52 5.79 12.79
CA ILE A 40 -12.47 4.80 11.70
C ILE A 40 -11.53 5.31 10.61
N ALA A 41 -10.62 4.44 10.17
CA ALA A 41 -9.59 4.73 9.15
C ALA A 41 -8.75 5.99 9.42
N GLN A 42 -8.61 6.40 10.69
CA GLN A 42 -7.84 7.59 11.03
C GLN A 42 -6.38 7.47 10.56
N MET A 43 -5.90 8.49 9.86
CA MET A 43 -4.50 8.61 9.46
C MET A 43 -3.64 8.97 10.68
N SER A 44 -3.03 7.96 11.30
CA SER A 44 -2.24 8.12 12.55
C SER A 44 -0.87 8.76 12.31
N CYS A 45 -0.34 8.63 11.09
CA CYS A 45 0.92 9.21 10.66
C CYS A 45 0.65 10.38 9.69
N ASN A 46 1.27 10.39 8.51
CA ASN A 46 1.07 11.45 7.54
C ASN A 46 -0.36 11.47 6.96
N PRO A 47 -0.95 12.65 6.68
CA PRO A 47 -2.27 12.78 6.09
C PRO A 47 -2.25 12.58 4.57
N ALA A 48 -1.68 11.48 4.10
CA ALA A 48 -1.50 11.20 2.68
C ALA A 48 -1.71 9.74 2.33
N VAL A 49 -2.20 9.49 1.13
CA VAL A 49 -2.39 8.16 0.52
C VAL A 49 -1.59 8.08 -0.76
N GLY A 50 -0.99 6.91 -1.02
CA GLY A 50 -0.19 6.66 -2.20
C GLY A 50 1.29 6.99 -2.03
N GLY A 51 1.95 7.28 -3.16
CA GLY A 51 3.40 7.41 -3.23
C GLY A 51 4.05 6.21 -3.89
N ILE A 52 5.38 6.17 -3.92
CA ILE A 52 6.16 5.18 -4.69
C ILE A 52 5.77 3.75 -4.29
N ALA A 53 5.34 2.95 -5.26
CA ALA A 53 4.75 1.62 -5.16
C ALA A 53 3.39 1.56 -4.45
N LYS A 54 3.11 2.49 -3.54
CA LYS A 54 1.89 2.52 -2.74
C LYS A 54 0.70 3.02 -3.56
N GLY A 55 0.93 4.01 -4.43
CA GLY A 55 -0.09 4.48 -5.37
C GLY A 55 -0.59 3.36 -6.29
N GLN A 56 0.28 2.44 -6.70
CA GLN A 56 -0.09 1.25 -7.45
C GLN A 56 -1.03 0.35 -6.64
N ILE A 57 -0.74 0.11 -5.36
CA ILE A 57 -1.60 -0.68 -4.46
C ILE A 57 -3.00 -0.05 -4.36
N VAL A 58 -3.10 1.27 -4.20
CA VAL A 58 -4.41 1.95 -4.14
C VAL A 58 -5.20 1.79 -5.45
N ARG A 59 -4.52 1.91 -6.60
CA ARG A 59 -5.14 1.66 -7.91
C ARG A 59 -5.61 0.22 -8.06
N GLU A 60 -4.89 -0.75 -7.50
CA GLU A 60 -5.28 -2.17 -7.48
C GLU A 60 -6.45 -2.43 -6.52
N ILE A 61 -6.46 -1.81 -5.33
CA ILE A 61 -7.60 -1.83 -4.41
C ILE A 61 -8.85 -1.31 -5.12
N ASP A 62 -8.75 -0.16 -5.80
CA ASP A 62 -9.87 0.43 -6.53
C ASP A 62 -10.33 -0.48 -7.67
N ALA A 63 -9.42 -1.00 -8.49
CA ALA A 63 -9.74 -1.91 -9.60
C ALA A 63 -10.48 -3.17 -9.14
N LEU A 64 -10.19 -3.66 -7.93
CA LEU A 64 -10.89 -4.76 -7.29
C LEU A 64 -12.25 -4.37 -6.68
N GLY A 65 -12.60 -3.08 -6.65
CA GLY A 65 -13.85 -2.61 -6.05
C GLY A 65 -13.73 -2.17 -4.60
N GLY A 66 -12.51 -2.08 -4.06
CA GLY A 66 -12.22 -1.49 -2.75
C GLY A 66 -12.50 0.03 -2.71
N GLN A 67 -12.45 0.61 -1.53
CA GLN A 67 -12.98 1.95 -1.28
C GLN A 67 -11.91 3.03 -1.06
N MET A 68 -10.66 2.64 -0.74
CA MET A 68 -9.60 3.59 -0.39
C MET A 68 -9.34 4.64 -1.48
N GLY A 69 -9.37 4.25 -2.76
CA GLY A 69 -9.21 5.17 -3.88
C GLY A 69 -10.34 6.21 -3.95
N LEU A 70 -11.59 5.76 -3.85
CA LEU A 70 -12.78 6.63 -3.86
C LEU A 70 -12.80 7.59 -2.67
N VAL A 71 -12.48 7.11 -1.47
CA VAL A 71 -12.43 7.94 -0.26
C VAL A 71 -11.31 8.97 -0.36
N THR A 72 -10.16 8.57 -0.89
CA THR A 72 -9.03 9.47 -1.13
C THR A 72 -9.41 10.59 -2.11
N ASP A 73 -10.00 10.26 -3.25
CA ASP A 73 -10.42 11.24 -4.25
C ASP A 73 -11.47 12.21 -3.70
N ALA A 74 -12.37 11.73 -2.83
CA ALA A 74 -13.39 12.56 -2.20
C ALA A 74 -12.84 13.58 -1.19
N THR A 75 -11.66 13.31 -0.62
CA THR A 75 -11.11 14.06 0.53
C THR A 75 -9.70 14.61 0.28
N SER A 76 -9.16 14.42 -0.91
CA SER A 76 -7.84 14.94 -1.28
C SER A 76 -7.83 16.48 -1.32
N ILE A 77 -6.73 17.05 -0.82
CA ILE A 77 -6.43 18.50 -0.79
C ILE A 77 -5.20 18.85 -1.61
N GLN A 78 -4.43 17.85 -2.05
CA GLN A 78 -3.35 18.00 -3.02
C GLN A 78 -3.13 16.67 -3.74
N PHE A 79 -2.79 16.73 -5.04
CA PHE A 79 -2.46 15.55 -5.83
C PHE A 79 -1.13 15.74 -6.57
N ARG A 80 -0.32 14.68 -6.64
CA ARG A 80 0.93 14.64 -7.41
C ARG A 80 1.15 13.25 -8.00
N MET A 81 1.69 13.20 -9.24
CA MET A 81 2.19 11.96 -9.84
C MET A 81 3.71 11.87 -9.66
N LEU A 82 4.16 11.01 -8.76
CA LEU A 82 5.59 10.84 -8.49
C LEU A 82 6.27 10.01 -9.59
N ASN A 83 7.58 10.24 -9.78
CA ASN A 83 8.42 9.53 -10.75
C ASN A 83 8.03 9.73 -12.23
N ARG A 84 7.34 10.81 -12.60
CA ARG A 84 6.98 11.08 -14.01
C ARG A 84 8.20 10.99 -14.96
N SER A 85 9.35 11.50 -14.56
CA SER A 85 10.59 11.46 -15.35
C SER A 85 11.20 10.06 -15.53
N LYS A 86 10.77 9.07 -14.73
CA LYS A 86 11.32 7.70 -14.74
C LYS A 86 10.50 6.72 -15.60
N GLY A 87 9.41 7.17 -16.19
CA GLY A 87 8.54 6.38 -17.06
C GLY A 87 7.40 5.64 -16.33
N PRO A 88 6.40 5.16 -17.10
CA PRO A 88 5.12 4.68 -16.58
C PRO A 88 5.20 3.43 -15.70
N ALA A 89 6.25 2.62 -15.83
CA ALA A 89 6.47 1.44 -14.99
C ALA A 89 6.57 1.77 -13.48
N VAL A 90 6.91 3.02 -13.15
CA VAL A 90 7.11 3.46 -11.76
C VAL A 90 6.37 4.75 -11.42
N TRP A 91 5.49 5.24 -12.29
CA TRP A 91 4.58 6.34 -11.98
C TRP A 91 3.72 5.97 -10.78
N SER A 92 3.66 6.85 -9.81
CA SER A 92 3.04 6.54 -8.53
C SER A 92 2.21 7.74 -8.05
N PRO A 93 0.88 7.63 -8.10
CA PRO A 93 0.01 8.71 -7.62
C PRO A 93 0.12 8.86 -6.10
N ARG A 94 0.06 10.10 -5.62
CA ARG A 94 0.03 10.48 -4.21
C ARG A 94 -0.93 11.64 -4.01
N ALA A 95 -1.80 11.52 -3.01
CA ALA A 95 -2.68 12.59 -2.58
C ALA A 95 -2.45 12.92 -1.11
N GLN A 96 -2.40 14.22 -0.78
CA GLN A 96 -2.66 14.71 0.56
C GLN A 96 -4.17 14.72 0.79
N CYS A 97 -4.60 14.31 1.97
CA CYS A 97 -6.02 14.25 2.34
C CYS A 97 -6.31 15.17 3.52
N ASP A 98 -7.54 15.67 3.54
CA ASP A 98 -8.12 16.23 4.75
C ASP A 98 -8.44 15.06 5.70
N ARG A 99 -7.74 14.98 6.81
CA ARG A 99 -7.81 13.86 7.75
C ARG A 99 -9.19 13.67 8.36
N GLU A 100 -9.88 14.78 8.70
CA GLU A 100 -11.22 14.71 9.30
C GLU A 100 -12.27 14.30 8.26
N LYS A 101 -12.20 14.89 7.07
CA LYS A 101 -13.08 14.51 5.96
C LYS A 101 -12.87 13.06 5.55
N PHE A 102 -11.63 12.55 5.60
CA PHE A 102 -11.30 11.15 5.30
C PHE A 102 -12.00 10.18 6.27
N ILE A 103 -11.94 10.46 7.57
CA ILE A 103 -12.68 9.68 8.59
C ILE A 103 -14.18 9.72 8.31
N GLY A 104 -14.73 10.92 8.09
CA GLY A 104 -16.16 11.11 7.80
C GLY A 104 -16.61 10.40 6.51
N GLN A 105 -15.78 10.41 5.47
CA GLN A 105 -16.09 9.75 4.21
C GLN A 105 -16.04 8.22 4.35
N TRP A 106 -15.05 7.67 5.05
CA TRP A 106 -15.03 6.25 5.38
C TRP A 106 -16.26 5.82 6.17
N ARG A 107 -16.65 6.62 7.19
CA ARG A 107 -17.85 6.32 7.95
C ARG A 107 -19.10 6.27 7.08
N LYS A 108 -19.28 7.23 6.17
CA LYS A 108 -20.39 7.23 5.19
C LYS A 108 -20.34 5.99 4.29
N THR A 109 -19.17 5.60 3.85
CA THR A 109 -18.99 4.41 3.00
C THR A 109 -19.41 3.14 3.74
N LEU A 110 -18.98 2.97 4.99
CA LEU A 110 -19.34 1.81 5.81
C LEU A 110 -20.84 1.77 6.12
N ASP A 111 -21.41 2.91 6.53
CA ASP A 111 -22.85 3.02 6.85
C ASP A 111 -23.74 2.77 5.60
N ALA A 112 -23.25 3.04 4.41
CA ALA A 112 -23.95 2.80 3.14
C ALA A 112 -23.72 1.38 2.58
N THR A 113 -22.83 0.57 3.16
CA THR A 113 -22.52 -0.77 2.67
C THR A 113 -23.59 -1.77 3.16
N PRO A 114 -24.35 -2.40 2.25
CA PRO A 114 -25.32 -3.43 2.65
C PRO A 114 -24.66 -4.61 3.37
N LEU A 115 -25.39 -5.27 4.25
CA LEU A 115 -24.94 -6.42 5.04
C LEU A 115 -23.77 -6.15 6.01
N LEU A 116 -23.39 -4.88 6.23
CA LEU A 116 -22.34 -4.47 7.14
C LEU A 116 -22.93 -3.78 8.36
N ASP A 117 -22.72 -4.39 9.53
CA ASP A 117 -23.00 -3.79 10.83
C ASP A 117 -21.71 -3.26 11.47
N ILE A 118 -21.77 -2.16 12.22
CA ILE A 118 -20.65 -1.65 13.01
C ILE A 118 -21.00 -1.83 14.49
N TRP A 119 -20.05 -2.38 15.26
CA TRP A 119 -20.18 -2.57 16.69
C TRP A 119 -19.04 -1.85 17.42
N GLN A 120 -19.38 -0.89 18.29
CA GLN A 120 -18.37 -0.19 19.07
C GLN A 120 -18.09 -0.92 20.36
N ASP A 121 -16.96 -1.62 20.41
CA ASP A 121 -16.44 -2.34 21.57
C ASP A 121 -14.99 -2.75 21.35
N GLN A 122 -14.34 -3.27 22.38
CA GLN A 122 -13.00 -3.84 22.33
C GLN A 122 -13.09 -5.37 22.39
N VAL A 123 -12.56 -6.05 21.36
CA VAL A 123 -12.40 -7.49 21.36
C VAL A 123 -11.20 -7.88 22.24
N CYS A 124 -11.42 -8.77 23.18
CA CYS A 124 -10.38 -9.27 24.10
C CYS A 124 -10.08 -10.76 23.96
N GLU A 125 -10.95 -11.54 23.30
CA GLU A 125 -10.80 -13.00 23.19
C GLU A 125 -11.35 -13.52 21.87
N LEU A 126 -10.72 -14.58 21.33
CA LEU A 126 -11.25 -15.39 20.25
C LEU A 126 -11.98 -16.61 20.82
N ILE A 127 -13.17 -16.89 20.30
CA ILE A 127 -13.90 -18.12 20.62
C ILE A 127 -13.57 -19.16 19.56
N THR A 128 -13.00 -20.30 19.96
CA THR A 128 -12.59 -21.36 19.05
C THR A 128 -13.19 -22.71 19.44
N ARG A 129 -13.40 -23.58 18.44
CA ARG A 129 -13.78 -24.99 18.62
C ARG A 129 -13.02 -25.85 17.61
N GLN A 130 -12.38 -26.92 18.06
CA GLN A 130 -11.68 -27.90 17.18
C GLN A 130 -10.76 -27.24 16.14
N HIS A 131 -9.93 -26.28 16.57
CA HIS A 131 -9.04 -25.48 15.70
C HIS A 131 -9.73 -24.59 14.65
N GLU A 132 -11.02 -24.29 14.82
CA GLU A 132 -11.79 -23.35 14.02
C GLU A 132 -12.20 -22.15 14.88
N VAL A 133 -12.11 -20.93 14.33
CA VAL A 133 -12.70 -19.76 14.98
C VAL A 133 -14.22 -19.81 14.81
N VAL A 134 -14.95 -19.50 15.89
CA VAL A 134 -16.42 -19.47 15.87
C VAL A 134 -16.99 -18.14 16.37
N GLY A 135 -16.13 -17.19 16.71
CA GLY A 135 -16.54 -15.86 17.14
C GLY A 135 -15.49 -15.12 17.96
N VAL A 136 -15.93 -14.03 18.55
CA VAL A 136 -15.11 -13.18 19.44
C VAL A 136 -15.89 -12.84 20.70
N ARG A 137 -15.17 -12.53 21.79
CA ARG A 137 -15.74 -11.97 23.00
C ARG A 137 -15.18 -10.55 23.22
N THR A 138 -16.04 -9.63 23.56
CA THR A 138 -15.67 -8.25 23.86
C THR A 138 -15.36 -8.07 25.34
N ILE A 139 -14.78 -6.92 25.68
CA ILE A 139 -14.42 -6.58 27.07
C ILE A 139 -15.64 -6.48 27.98
N TRP A 140 -16.81 -6.17 27.44
CA TRP A 140 -18.09 -6.16 28.15
C TRP A 140 -18.75 -7.55 28.25
N GLY A 141 -18.06 -8.59 27.78
CA GLY A 141 -18.55 -9.97 27.84
C GLY A 141 -19.57 -10.33 26.74
N VAL A 142 -19.75 -9.47 25.74
CA VAL A 142 -20.62 -9.77 24.61
C VAL A 142 -19.95 -10.78 23.68
N GLU A 143 -20.65 -11.87 23.35
CA GLU A 143 -20.21 -12.85 22.37
C GLU A 143 -20.84 -12.57 21.00
N LEU A 144 -19.98 -12.37 20.01
CA LEU A 144 -20.34 -12.26 18.60
C LEU A 144 -19.89 -13.53 17.89
N HIS A 145 -20.79 -14.24 17.24
CA HIS A 145 -20.47 -15.51 16.56
C HIS A 145 -20.30 -15.31 15.06
N ALA A 146 -19.28 -15.93 14.48
CA ALA A 146 -19.02 -15.91 13.04
C ALA A 146 -18.27 -17.16 12.57
N LYS A 147 -18.34 -17.43 11.27
CA LYS A 147 -17.59 -18.52 10.62
C LYS A 147 -16.14 -18.11 10.29
N SER A 148 -15.88 -16.80 10.17
CA SER A 148 -14.56 -16.26 9.91
C SER A 148 -14.33 -14.97 10.72
N VAL A 149 -13.09 -14.76 11.18
CA VAL A 149 -12.65 -13.57 11.92
C VAL A 149 -11.39 -13.02 11.27
N VAL A 150 -11.38 -11.69 11.01
CA VAL A 150 -10.23 -10.97 10.46
C VAL A 150 -9.67 -10.02 11.50
N ILE A 151 -8.41 -10.23 11.92
CA ILE A 151 -7.71 -9.39 12.89
C ILE A 151 -6.96 -8.26 12.17
N THR A 152 -7.31 -7.02 12.48
CA THR A 152 -6.74 -5.80 11.86
C THR A 152 -6.38 -4.74 12.92
N ALA A 153 -5.85 -5.17 14.06
CA ALA A 153 -5.72 -4.37 15.27
C ALA A 153 -4.62 -3.28 15.21
N GLY A 154 -3.89 -3.12 14.10
CA GLY A 154 -2.91 -2.04 13.93
C GLY A 154 -1.81 -2.04 14.98
N THR A 155 -1.63 -0.90 15.67
CA THR A 155 -0.62 -0.70 16.74
C THR A 155 -1.21 -0.90 18.15
N PHE A 156 -2.41 -1.45 18.27
CA PHE A 156 -3.13 -1.48 19.54
C PHE A 156 -2.79 -2.68 20.44
N LEU A 157 -2.34 -3.82 19.85
CA LEU A 157 -2.03 -5.02 20.62
C LEU A 157 -0.80 -4.80 21.52
N ASN A 158 -1.02 -4.78 22.84
CA ASN A 158 -0.03 -4.43 23.83
C ASN A 158 0.75 -3.15 23.48
N GLY A 159 0.05 -2.17 22.89
CA GLY A 159 0.62 -0.91 22.46
C GLY A 159 1.24 -0.14 23.63
N LEU A 160 2.47 0.37 23.43
CA LEU A 160 3.20 1.13 24.44
C LEU A 160 3.83 2.38 23.80
N LEU A 161 3.36 3.55 24.20
CA LEU A 161 3.82 4.85 23.73
C LEU A 161 5.04 5.30 24.52
N HIS A 162 6.02 5.92 23.85
CA HIS A 162 7.24 6.42 24.46
C HIS A 162 7.49 7.89 24.06
N VAL A 163 7.71 8.75 25.05
CA VAL A 163 8.18 10.15 24.92
C VAL A 163 9.26 10.39 25.98
N GLY A 164 10.51 10.51 25.56
CA GLY A 164 11.63 10.52 26.51
C GLY A 164 11.62 9.29 27.42
N LYS A 165 11.79 9.52 28.71
CA LYS A 165 11.77 8.44 29.73
C LYS A 165 10.36 7.98 30.12
N HIS A 166 9.32 8.66 29.64
CA HIS A 166 7.94 8.30 29.94
C HIS A 166 7.38 7.30 28.93
N HIS A 167 6.62 6.34 29.45
CA HIS A 167 5.89 5.37 28.63
C HIS A 167 4.48 5.14 29.18
N LEU A 168 3.52 4.97 28.28
CA LEU A 168 2.11 4.79 28.62
C LEU A 168 1.49 3.70 27.73
N PRO A 169 0.69 2.76 28.28
CA PRO A 169 -0.10 1.85 27.48
C PRO A 169 -1.03 2.63 26.55
N GLY A 170 -1.04 2.29 25.26
CA GLY A 170 -1.89 2.93 24.27
C GLY A 170 -1.57 2.49 22.85
N GLY A 171 -2.57 2.46 21.99
CA GLY A 171 -2.39 2.19 20.57
C GLY A 171 -2.03 3.44 19.75
N ARG A 172 -2.49 4.60 20.21
CA ARG A 172 -2.18 5.96 19.75
C ARG A 172 -2.25 6.92 20.94
N MET A 173 -1.76 8.15 20.74
CA MET A 173 -1.87 9.18 21.77
C MET A 173 -3.32 9.35 22.21
N ALA A 174 -3.57 9.24 23.53
CA ALA A 174 -4.88 9.28 24.18
C ALA A 174 -5.88 8.17 23.76
N GLU A 175 -5.41 7.05 23.25
CA GLU A 175 -6.24 5.90 22.93
C GLU A 175 -5.69 4.65 23.63
N PRO A 176 -6.54 3.82 24.30
CA PRO A 176 -6.10 2.71 25.10
C PRO A 176 -5.45 1.58 24.26
N ALA A 177 -4.62 0.76 24.89
CA ALA A 177 -4.10 -0.47 24.30
C ALA A 177 -5.11 -1.62 24.43
N VAL A 178 -4.91 -2.68 23.63
CA VAL A 178 -5.63 -3.95 23.74
C VAL A 178 -4.69 -4.99 24.35
N GLU A 179 -4.91 -5.38 25.60
CA GLU A 179 -3.93 -6.15 26.38
C GLU A 179 -4.14 -7.67 26.30
N HIS A 180 -5.37 -8.18 26.20
CA HIS A 180 -5.64 -9.61 26.38
C HIS A 180 -5.63 -10.42 25.06
N LEU A 181 -5.90 -9.79 23.92
CA LEU A 181 -6.12 -10.50 22.65
C LEU A 181 -4.84 -11.21 22.15
N THR A 182 -3.66 -10.62 22.34
CA THR A 182 -2.38 -11.27 21.96
C THR A 182 -2.17 -12.58 22.73
N ALA A 183 -2.40 -12.58 24.04
CA ALA A 183 -2.25 -13.78 24.86
C ALA A 183 -3.22 -14.90 24.42
N CYS A 184 -4.46 -14.53 24.11
CA CYS A 184 -5.44 -15.48 23.56
C CYS A 184 -4.97 -16.10 22.23
N ILE A 185 -4.51 -15.26 21.28
CA ILE A 185 -4.02 -15.72 19.96
C ILE A 185 -2.77 -16.59 20.14
N THR A 186 -1.86 -16.21 21.02
CA THR A 186 -0.63 -16.96 21.30
C THR A 186 -0.93 -18.32 21.92
N GLY A 187 -1.95 -18.39 22.79
CA GLY A 187 -2.44 -19.64 23.37
C GLY A 187 -2.95 -20.65 22.32
N LEU A 188 -3.29 -20.21 21.11
CA LEU A 188 -3.63 -21.05 19.97
C LEU A 188 -2.41 -21.54 19.16
N GLY A 189 -1.17 -21.26 19.62
CA GLY A 189 0.07 -21.67 18.97
C GLY A 189 0.58 -20.70 17.91
N ILE A 190 -0.01 -19.51 17.78
CA ILE A 190 0.41 -18.48 16.83
C ILE A 190 1.49 -17.62 17.48
N ARG A 191 2.68 -17.57 16.86
CA ARG A 191 3.83 -16.80 17.36
C ARG A 191 3.67 -15.31 17.09
N HIS A 192 4.03 -14.49 18.06
CA HIS A 192 4.10 -13.04 17.93
C HIS A 192 5.51 -12.54 18.26
N GLN A 193 5.77 -11.31 17.86
CA GLN A 193 6.96 -10.52 18.21
C GLN A 193 6.55 -9.05 18.36
N ARG A 194 7.50 -8.18 18.70
CA ARG A 194 7.25 -6.75 18.83
C ARG A 194 7.96 -5.96 17.75
N MET A 195 7.28 -4.95 17.24
CA MET A 195 7.83 -3.93 16.33
C MET A 195 7.62 -2.54 16.89
N LYS A 196 8.38 -1.59 16.36
CA LYS A 196 8.30 -0.19 16.71
C LYS A 196 8.01 0.65 15.47
N THR A 197 7.18 1.68 15.63
CA THR A 197 7.04 2.79 14.69
C THR A 197 7.00 4.12 15.44
N GLY A 198 6.81 5.22 14.74
CA GLY A 198 6.74 6.53 15.38
C GLY A 198 6.02 7.56 14.51
N THR A 199 5.74 8.69 15.11
CA THR A 199 5.10 9.84 14.43
C THR A 199 5.79 11.13 14.88
N PRO A 200 5.87 12.17 14.01
CA PRO A 200 6.42 13.47 14.39
C PRO A 200 5.42 14.33 15.15
N VAL A 201 5.90 15.45 15.60
CA VAL A 201 5.11 16.53 16.23
C VAL A 201 3.99 17.01 15.30
N ARG A 202 2.93 17.58 15.91
CA ARG A 202 1.93 18.39 15.20
C ARG A 202 2.10 19.85 15.57
N ILE A 203 2.24 20.69 14.55
CA ILE A 203 2.59 22.12 14.68
C ILE A 203 1.37 22.99 14.39
N ASP A 204 1.20 24.08 15.13
CA ASP A 204 0.22 25.10 14.83
C ASP A 204 0.69 25.98 13.68
N ARG A 205 -0.03 25.94 12.55
CA ARG A 205 0.22 26.72 11.33
C ARG A 205 0.45 28.21 11.62
N ARG A 206 -0.24 28.78 12.60
CA ARG A 206 -0.17 30.21 12.95
C ARG A 206 1.17 30.62 13.57
N SER A 207 1.99 29.64 13.98
CA SER A 207 3.31 29.82 14.57
C SER A 207 4.45 29.53 13.60
N VAL A 208 4.14 29.33 12.32
CA VAL A 208 5.13 28.99 11.27
C VAL A 208 5.45 30.23 10.45
N HIS A 209 6.74 30.45 10.22
CA HIS A 209 7.26 31.49 9.35
C HIS A 209 7.48 30.93 7.94
N PHE A 210 6.44 30.99 7.11
CA PHE A 210 6.43 30.41 5.77
C PHE A 210 7.41 31.10 4.81
N GLU A 211 7.79 32.35 5.09
CA GLU A 211 8.82 33.07 4.35
C GLU A 211 10.19 32.40 4.38
N ASP A 212 10.44 31.55 5.38
CA ASP A 212 11.70 30.80 5.54
C ASP A 212 11.58 29.35 4.96
N MET A 213 10.53 29.06 4.19
CA MET A 213 10.26 27.76 3.62
C MET A 213 10.04 27.84 2.11
N GLU A 214 10.28 26.73 1.42
CA GLU A 214 9.97 26.58 0.00
C GLU A 214 8.59 25.93 -0.18
N GLU A 215 7.69 26.62 -0.91
CA GLU A 215 6.38 26.13 -1.22
C GLU A 215 6.42 25.00 -2.27
N GLN A 216 5.68 23.93 -2.01
CA GLN A 216 5.53 22.78 -2.89
C GLN A 216 4.07 22.69 -3.33
N PRO A 217 3.69 23.28 -4.49
CA PRO A 217 2.33 23.23 -5.00
C PRO A 217 1.96 21.82 -5.47
N GLY A 218 0.67 21.54 -5.55
CA GLY A 218 0.16 20.38 -6.25
C GLY A 218 0.33 20.50 -7.77
N GLU A 219 0.06 19.41 -8.49
CA GLU A 219 0.09 19.42 -9.95
C GLU A 219 -1.21 20.01 -10.53
N LEU A 220 -1.10 20.75 -11.64
CA LEU A 220 -2.24 21.38 -12.30
C LEU A 220 -3.11 20.35 -13.02
N ASP A 221 -2.49 19.33 -13.60
CA ASP A 221 -3.19 18.18 -14.19
C ASP A 221 -3.58 17.24 -13.05
N PHE A 222 -4.82 17.39 -12.60
CA PHE A 222 -5.35 16.56 -11.54
C PHE A 222 -5.63 15.16 -12.05
N HIS A 223 -4.97 14.19 -11.44
CA HIS A 223 -5.27 12.77 -11.58
C HIS A 223 -5.95 12.26 -10.31
N GLN A 224 -6.80 11.29 -10.46
CA GLN A 224 -7.52 10.63 -9.36
C GLN A 224 -7.04 9.19 -9.20
N PHE A 225 -7.28 8.61 -8.03
CA PHE A 225 -6.99 7.20 -7.80
C PHE A 225 -8.01 6.28 -8.41
N SER A 226 -9.30 6.60 -8.27
CA SER A 226 -10.36 5.72 -8.74
C SER A 226 -10.51 5.77 -10.25
N PHE A 227 -10.73 4.60 -10.85
CA PHE A 227 -11.13 4.48 -12.25
C PHE A 227 -12.58 4.91 -12.50
N MET A 228 -13.40 5.04 -11.43
CA MET A 228 -14.82 5.36 -11.49
C MET A 228 -15.14 6.85 -11.30
N GLY A 229 -14.15 7.64 -10.94
CA GLY A 229 -14.41 9.02 -10.56
C GLY A 229 -14.59 9.96 -11.75
N LYS A 230 -15.32 11.06 -11.52
CA LYS A 230 -15.22 12.26 -12.34
C LYS A 230 -14.11 13.11 -11.76
N SER A 231 -13.19 13.57 -12.60
CA SER A 231 -12.20 14.59 -12.22
C SER A 231 -12.92 15.76 -11.53
N LYS A 232 -12.59 16.03 -10.29
CA LYS A 232 -13.07 17.20 -9.56
C LYS A 232 -12.06 18.32 -9.75
N THR A 233 -12.55 19.55 -9.88
CA THR A 233 -11.70 20.72 -9.72
C THR A 233 -11.30 20.79 -8.24
N LEU A 234 -10.03 20.52 -7.97
CA LEU A 234 -9.47 20.51 -6.62
C LEU A 234 -8.80 21.87 -6.35
N LYS A 235 -9.20 22.55 -5.27
CA LYS A 235 -8.40 23.64 -4.73
C LYS A 235 -7.23 23.03 -3.99
N GLN A 236 -6.08 22.92 -4.64
CA GLN A 236 -4.90 22.29 -4.07
C GLN A 236 -4.26 23.18 -3.00
N LEU A 237 -4.02 22.59 -1.81
CA LEU A 237 -3.24 23.22 -0.77
C LEU A 237 -1.77 22.85 -0.94
N PRO A 238 -0.82 23.81 -0.81
CA PRO A 238 0.59 23.49 -0.89
C PRO A 238 1.08 22.76 0.37
N CYS A 239 2.19 22.03 0.21
CA CYS A 239 3.09 21.64 1.29
C CYS A 239 4.29 22.57 1.27
N TRP A 240 5.10 22.55 2.33
CA TRP A 240 6.29 23.37 2.41
C TRP A 240 7.51 22.53 2.79
N THR A 241 8.69 22.92 2.30
CA THR A 241 9.94 22.25 2.64
C THR A 241 10.91 23.17 3.35
N CYS A 242 11.63 22.61 4.29
CA CYS A 242 12.80 23.20 4.93
C CYS A 242 13.80 22.09 5.30
N ASN A 243 14.89 22.44 5.95
CA ASN A 243 15.90 21.48 6.39
C ASN A 243 16.22 21.68 7.87
N THR A 244 16.67 20.62 8.53
CA THR A 244 17.40 20.74 9.80
C THR A 244 18.75 21.42 9.56
N ASN A 245 19.43 21.81 10.63
CA ASN A 245 20.74 22.44 10.60
C ASN A 245 21.64 21.90 11.74
N PRO A 246 22.93 22.27 11.80
CA PRO A 246 23.85 21.77 12.82
C PRO A 246 23.43 22.08 14.27
N GLU A 247 22.73 23.19 14.52
CA GLU A 247 22.24 23.52 15.86
C GLU A 247 21.12 22.56 16.31
N VAL A 248 20.19 22.23 15.41
CA VAL A 248 19.18 21.19 15.62
C VAL A 248 19.85 19.86 15.97
N HIS A 249 20.86 19.47 15.15
CA HIS A 249 21.58 18.21 15.35
C HIS A 249 22.28 18.16 16.71
N ARG A 250 22.97 19.24 17.09
CA ARG A 250 23.64 19.34 18.38
C ARG A 250 22.64 19.19 19.53
N THR A 251 21.53 19.95 19.50
CA THR A 251 20.49 19.89 20.54
C THR A 251 19.96 18.44 20.75
N LEU A 252 19.70 17.74 19.65
CA LEU A 252 19.20 16.37 19.71
C LEU A 252 20.27 15.36 20.18
N LEU A 253 21.53 15.52 19.74
CA LEU A 253 22.62 14.62 20.10
C LEU A 253 23.08 14.82 21.55
N GLU A 254 23.06 16.02 22.09
CA GLU A 254 23.35 16.29 23.51
C GLU A 254 22.36 15.60 24.47
N ALA A 255 21.12 15.38 24.01
CA ALA A 255 20.07 14.70 24.77
C ALA A 255 19.84 13.24 24.34
N ILE A 256 20.75 12.64 23.57
CA ILE A 256 20.53 11.32 22.94
C ILE A 256 20.24 10.22 23.96
N ASP A 257 20.84 10.28 25.13
CA ASP A 257 20.64 9.31 26.23
C ASP A 257 19.26 9.40 26.88
N ASP A 258 18.51 10.46 26.61
CA ASP A 258 17.11 10.61 27.02
C ASP A 258 16.13 10.02 26.00
N SER A 259 16.61 9.59 24.84
CA SER A 259 15.81 8.91 23.84
C SER A 259 15.54 7.46 24.24
N PRO A 260 14.30 6.99 24.24
CA PRO A 260 13.95 5.60 24.53
C PRO A 260 14.57 4.60 23.54
N LEU A 261 15.02 5.07 22.36
CA LEU A 261 15.74 4.25 21.37
C LEU A 261 17.20 3.96 21.77
N TYR A 262 17.81 4.83 22.60
CA TYR A 262 19.22 4.75 22.95
C TYR A 262 19.47 4.45 24.44
N ASN A 263 18.46 4.69 25.29
CA ASN A 263 18.54 4.37 26.74
C ASN A 263 18.16 2.92 27.10
N GLY A 264 17.85 2.07 26.11
CA GLY A 264 17.51 0.65 26.30
C GLY A 264 16.04 0.37 26.61
N GLN A 265 15.16 1.37 26.66
CA GLN A 265 13.72 1.16 26.88
C GLN A 265 13.06 0.46 25.67
N ILE A 266 13.37 0.87 24.45
CA ILE A 266 12.89 0.24 23.21
C ILE A 266 13.93 -0.76 22.72
N GLN A 267 13.56 -2.04 22.67
CA GLN A 267 14.40 -3.12 22.15
C GLN A 267 13.90 -3.66 20.81
N SER A 268 12.70 -3.28 20.41
CA SER A 268 12.08 -3.72 19.17
C SER A 268 12.62 -2.97 17.94
N ILE A 269 12.57 -3.64 16.78
CA ILE A 269 13.10 -3.10 15.52
C ILE A 269 12.13 -2.09 14.92
N GLY A 270 12.65 -0.92 14.55
CA GLY A 270 11.91 0.14 13.86
C GLY A 270 12.04 0.10 12.33
N PRO A 271 11.22 0.89 11.61
CA PRO A 271 11.24 0.91 10.15
C PRO A 271 12.51 1.57 9.60
N ARG A 272 13.23 0.87 8.74
CA ARG A 272 14.46 1.33 8.08
C ARG A 272 14.26 2.58 7.22
N TYR A 273 13.10 2.71 6.56
CA TYR A 273 12.83 3.74 5.56
C TYR A 273 12.05 4.96 6.09
N CYS A 274 11.70 4.95 7.36
CA CYS A 274 11.14 6.09 8.08
C CYS A 274 11.78 6.17 9.48
N PRO A 275 13.11 6.32 9.55
CA PRO A 275 13.79 6.40 10.83
C PRO A 275 13.40 7.69 11.55
N SER A 276 13.48 7.68 12.87
CA SER A 276 13.37 8.89 13.67
C SER A 276 14.51 9.85 13.33
N ILE A 277 14.37 11.13 13.69
CA ILE A 277 15.42 12.11 13.44
C ILE A 277 16.70 11.74 14.18
N GLU A 278 16.61 11.21 15.40
CA GLU A 278 17.74 10.71 16.19
C GLU A 278 18.50 9.61 15.44
N THR A 279 17.77 8.66 14.87
CA THR A 279 18.37 7.57 14.07
C THR A 279 19.04 8.09 12.79
N LYS A 280 18.48 9.14 12.15
CA LYS A 280 19.12 9.77 10.98
C LYS A 280 20.47 10.40 11.37
N LEU A 281 20.52 11.08 12.51
CA LEU A 281 21.73 11.75 12.99
C LEU A 281 22.83 10.75 13.35
N THR A 282 22.50 9.65 14.00
CA THR A 282 23.47 8.61 14.36
C THR A 282 23.92 7.78 13.16
N THR A 283 23.04 7.54 12.18
CA THR A 283 23.37 6.75 10.98
C THR A 283 24.15 7.56 9.94
N PHE A 284 23.88 8.85 9.85
CA PHE A 284 24.48 9.76 8.87
C PHE A 284 25.08 11.02 9.54
N PRO A 285 26.11 10.86 10.40
CA PRO A 285 26.67 11.95 11.21
C PRO A 285 27.29 13.07 10.37
N ASP A 286 27.79 12.75 9.17
CA ASP A 286 28.43 13.72 8.28
C ASP A 286 27.43 14.61 7.51
N LYS A 287 26.13 14.31 7.58
CA LYS A 287 25.10 15.13 6.93
C LYS A 287 24.77 16.35 7.77
N GLY A 288 25.12 17.54 7.28
CA GLY A 288 24.81 18.81 7.93
C GLY A 288 23.33 19.19 7.96
N GLN A 289 22.46 18.50 7.19
CA GLN A 289 21.04 18.81 7.12
C GLN A 289 20.22 17.60 6.66
N HIS A 290 18.95 17.54 7.11
CA HIS A 290 17.94 16.56 6.68
C HIS A 290 16.68 17.30 6.21
N PRO A 291 16.09 16.88 5.07
CA PRO A 291 14.89 17.53 4.54
C PRO A 291 13.67 17.22 5.43
N LEU A 292 12.85 18.24 5.61
CA LEU A 292 11.58 18.22 6.31
C LEU A 292 10.47 18.71 5.38
N PHE A 293 9.29 18.11 5.50
CA PHE A 293 8.08 18.50 4.76
C PHE A 293 7.00 18.86 5.77
N LEU A 294 6.49 20.07 5.69
CA LEU A 294 5.35 20.53 6.48
C LEU A 294 4.09 20.36 5.64
N GLU A 295 3.21 19.48 6.11
CA GLU A 295 2.03 19.02 5.38
C GLU A 295 0.76 19.45 6.14
N PRO A 296 -0.26 20.10 5.50
CA PRO A 296 -1.51 20.42 6.16
C PRO A 296 -2.29 19.13 6.48
N GLU A 297 -2.88 19.06 7.67
CA GLU A 297 -3.74 17.92 8.05
C GLU A 297 -5.21 18.09 7.59
N GLY A 298 -5.58 19.25 7.04
CA GLY A 298 -6.90 19.50 6.49
C GLY A 298 -7.08 20.95 6.03
N GLU A 299 -8.23 21.22 5.42
CA GLU A 299 -8.59 22.56 4.92
C GLU A 299 -8.98 23.52 6.05
N ASP A 300 -9.69 22.98 7.05
CA ASP A 300 -10.36 23.76 8.10
C ASP A 300 -9.64 23.65 9.46
N THR A 301 -8.37 23.20 9.46
CA THR A 301 -7.54 23.07 10.66
C THR A 301 -6.23 23.84 10.54
N ASN A 302 -5.70 24.30 11.67
CA ASN A 302 -4.34 24.85 11.77
C ASN A 302 -3.30 23.76 12.09
N GLU A 303 -3.70 22.49 12.17
CA GLU A 303 -2.78 21.40 12.47
C GLU A 303 -1.93 21.04 11.25
N MET A 304 -0.61 21.02 11.45
CA MET A 304 0.38 20.70 10.43
C MET A 304 1.21 19.50 10.86
N TYR A 305 1.43 18.57 9.95
CA TYR A 305 2.27 17.38 10.14
C TYR A 305 3.69 17.67 9.66
N LEU A 306 4.70 17.48 10.51
CA LEU A 306 6.11 17.69 10.13
C LEU A 306 6.79 16.39 9.73
N ASN A 307 6.61 16.01 8.47
CA ASN A 307 7.23 14.82 7.89
C ASN A 307 8.76 14.94 7.89
N GLY A 308 9.43 13.86 8.32
CA GLY A 308 10.90 13.83 8.41
C GLY A 308 11.46 14.11 9.80
N PHE A 309 10.66 14.66 10.72
CA PHE A 309 11.03 14.94 12.11
C PHE A 309 10.29 14.00 13.10
N SER A 310 10.17 12.72 12.77
CA SER A 310 9.67 11.74 13.74
C SER A 310 10.68 11.63 14.89
N SER A 311 10.20 11.76 16.13
CA SER A 311 11.07 11.75 17.31
C SER A 311 10.32 11.12 18.49
N SER A 312 11.08 10.49 19.39
CA SER A 312 10.61 10.06 20.69
C SER A 312 11.39 10.69 21.86
N MET A 313 12.17 11.72 21.58
CA MET A 313 12.84 12.54 22.57
C MET A 313 11.86 13.15 23.58
N PRO A 314 12.32 13.62 24.75
CA PRO A 314 11.50 14.44 25.64
C PRO A 314 10.89 15.63 24.91
N MET A 315 9.66 16.01 25.27
CA MET A 315 8.92 17.07 24.57
C MET A 315 9.67 18.39 24.53
N GLU A 316 10.35 18.74 25.63
CA GLU A 316 11.16 19.96 25.76
C GLU A 316 12.29 19.97 24.74
N VAL A 317 12.98 18.85 24.56
CA VAL A 317 14.07 18.69 23.59
C VAL A 317 13.56 18.79 22.16
N GLN A 318 12.38 18.19 21.86
CA GLN A 318 11.75 18.30 20.55
C GLN A 318 11.44 19.76 20.20
N ILE A 319 10.86 20.52 21.13
CA ILE A 319 10.49 21.93 20.96
C ILE A 319 11.75 22.81 20.81
N GLU A 320 12.76 22.58 21.65
CA GLU A 320 14.00 23.34 21.61
C GLU A 320 14.75 23.13 20.28
N ALA A 321 14.84 21.89 19.82
CA ALA A 321 15.43 21.56 18.53
C ALA A 321 14.66 22.21 17.37
N LEU A 322 13.33 22.19 17.38
CA LEU A 322 12.51 22.84 16.36
C LEU A 322 12.74 24.35 16.32
N LYS A 323 12.86 25.03 17.46
CA LYS A 323 13.14 26.48 17.52
C LYS A 323 14.47 26.91 16.89
N LYS A 324 15.40 25.96 16.66
CA LYS A 324 16.66 26.24 15.94
C LYS A 324 16.47 26.27 14.42
N ILE A 325 15.28 25.89 13.91
CA ILE A 325 14.93 26.01 12.49
C ILE A 325 14.28 27.40 12.29
N PRO A 326 14.77 28.25 11.38
CA PRO A 326 14.22 29.60 11.18
C PRO A 326 12.71 29.65 11.04
N ALA A 327 12.14 28.76 10.23
CA ALA A 327 10.69 28.68 10.02
C ALA A 327 9.89 28.34 11.31
N PHE A 328 10.53 27.77 12.32
CA PHE A 328 9.89 27.31 13.56
C PHE A 328 10.39 28.02 14.82
N ARG A 329 11.04 29.18 14.70
CA ARG A 329 11.59 29.97 15.84
C ARG A 329 10.55 30.28 16.93
N ASP A 330 9.27 30.44 16.54
CA ASP A 330 8.15 30.73 17.45
C ASP A 330 7.15 29.55 17.54
N VAL A 331 7.59 28.33 17.25
CA VAL A 331 6.75 27.16 17.09
C VAL A 331 5.87 26.88 18.30
N LYS A 332 4.59 26.62 18.04
CA LYS A 332 3.63 26.04 18.98
C LYS A 332 3.28 24.62 18.55
N VAL A 333 3.29 23.71 19.49
CA VAL A 333 3.08 22.27 19.25
C VAL A 333 1.76 21.86 19.86
N TYR A 334 0.88 21.21 19.07
CA TYR A 334 -0.36 20.64 19.58
C TYR A 334 -0.13 19.34 20.33
N ARG A 335 0.81 18.51 19.84
CA ARG A 335 1.24 17.25 20.49
C ARG A 335 2.66 16.86 20.07
N PRO A 336 3.40 16.20 20.97
CA PRO A 336 4.76 15.75 20.66
C PRO A 336 4.78 14.64 19.63
N GLY A 337 5.94 14.41 19.02
CA GLY A 337 6.29 13.15 18.41
C GLY A 337 6.44 12.07 19.47
N TYR A 338 6.16 10.83 19.09
CA TYR A 338 6.33 9.67 19.98
C TYR A 338 6.72 8.42 19.20
N ALA A 339 7.34 7.47 19.88
CA ALA A 339 7.48 6.11 19.39
C ALA A 339 6.37 5.24 19.99
N ILE A 340 5.98 4.20 19.26
CA ILE A 340 5.06 3.17 19.73
C ILE A 340 5.63 1.80 19.46
N GLU A 341 5.65 0.94 20.47
CA GLU A 341 5.87 -0.50 20.35
C GLU A 341 4.53 -1.23 20.38
N TYR A 342 4.41 -2.29 19.60
CA TYR A 342 3.18 -3.07 19.48
C TYR A 342 3.48 -4.50 19.05
N ASP A 343 2.56 -5.42 19.32
CA ASP A 343 2.69 -6.82 18.90
C ASP A 343 2.27 -7.01 17.44
N PHE A 344 3.02 -7.86 16.75
CA PHE A 344 2.67 -8.36 15.42
C PHE A 344 2.86 -9.87 15.38
N PHE A 345 2.19 -10.54 14.46
CA PHE A 345 2.28 -11.99 14.26
C PHE A 345 3.14 -12.30 13.05
N ASP A 346 4.03 -13.29 13.18
CA ASP A 346 4.91 -13.72 12.10
C ASP A 346 4.06 -14.15 10.87
N PRO A 347 4.11 -13.40 9.75
CA PRO A 347 3.24 -13.66 8.61
C PRO A 347 3.56 -14.96 7.87
N THR A 348 4.70 -15.60 8.12
CA THR A 348 5.01 -16.94 7.59
C THR A 348 4.06 -18.03 8.10
N GLN A 349 3.30 -17.74 9.16
CA GLN A 349 2.24 -18.61 9.70
C GLN A 349 0.91 -18.49 8.94
N LEU A 350 0.85 -17.63 7.92
CA LEU A 350 -0.33 -17.42 7.08
C LEU A 350 -0.19 -18.13 5.73
N LYS A 351 -1.33 -18.51 5.18
CA LYS A 351 -1.49 -18.91 3.78
C LYS A 351 -1.47 -17.64 2.88
N HIS A 352 -1.34 -17.80 1.57
CA HIS A 352 -1.48 -16.67 0.61
C HIS A 352 -2.88 -16.00 0.62
N SER A 353 -3.89 -16.70 1.17
CA SER A 353 -5.21 -16.14 1.45
C SER A 353 -5.26 -15.24 2.69
N LEU A 354 -4.15 -15.09 3.41
CA LEU A 354 -3.99 -14.46 4.73
C LEU A 354 -4.72 -15.20 5.87
N GLU A 355 -5.21 -16.42 5.63
CA GLU A 355 -5.74 -17.32 6.65
C GLU A 355 -4.60 -17.94 7.47
N SER A 356 -4.79 -18.08 8.77
CA SER A 356 -3.86 -18.81 9.65
C SER A 356 -3.70 -20.26 9.21
N LYS A 357 -2.47 -20.79 9.27
CA LYS A 357 -2.17 -22.21 9.09
C LYS A 357 -2.57 -23.06 10.30
N MET A 358 -2.74 -22.41 11.47
CA MET A 358 -2.97 -23.06 12.77
C MET A 358 -4.46 -23.12 13.13
N VAL A 359 -5.24 -22.09 12.77
CA VAL A 359 -6.66 -21.94 13.13
C VAL A 359 -7.46 -21.62 11.88
N GLY A 360 -8.41 -22.48 11.54
CA GLY A 360 -9.27 -22.29 10.37
C GLY A 360 -10.23 -21.12 10.58
N GLY A 361 -10.49 -20.36 9.50
CA GLY A 361 -11.35 -19.18 9.52
C GLY A 361 -10.78 -17.95 10.20
N LEU A 362 -9.54 -17.99 10.70
CA LEU A 362 -8.86 -16.86 11.32
C LEU A 362 -7.88 -16.21 10.33
N TYR A 363 -8.07 -14.92 10.07
CA TYR A 363 -7.28 -14.12 9.12
C TYR A 363 -6.58 -12.97 9.84
N PHE A 364 -5.44 -12.54 9.28
CA PHE A 364 -4.69 -11.38 9.76
C PHE A 364 -4.40 -10.43 8.61
N ALA A 365 -4.59 -9.14 8.81
CA ALA A 365 -4.31 -8.15 7.78
C ALA A 365 -3.80 -6.82 8.35
N GLY A 366 -2.91 -6.18 7.60
CA GLY A 366 -2.35 -4.89 7.94
C GLY A 366 -1.14 -4.98 8.87
N GLN A 367 -1.03 -4.03 9.78
CA GLN A 367 0.15 -3.84 10.60
C GLN A 367 0.45 -5.01 11.55
N VAL A 368 -0.56 -5.77 11.91
CA VAL A 368 -0.42 -7.01 12.71
C VAL A 368 0.38 -8.11 12.00
N ASN A 369 0.62 -7.97 10.69
CA ASN A 369 1.49 -8.84 9.88
C ASN A 369 2.91 -8.25 9.70
N GLY A 370 3.28 -7.22 10.49
CA GLY A 370 4.60 -6.59 10.42
C GLY A 370 4.79 -5.62 9.26
N THR A 371 3.72 -5.09 8.68
CA THR A 371 3.79 -4.04 7.63
C THR A 371 3.62 -2.65 8.22
N THR A 372 4.12 -1.62 7.51
CA THR A 372 3.86 -0.22 7.82
C THR A 372 3.39 0.51 6.57
N GLY A 373 2.18 1.06 6.61
CA GLY A 373 1.57 1.87 5.56
C GLY A 373 0.08 1.58 5.41
N TYR A 374 -0.67 2.62 5.09
CA TYR A 374 -2.12 2.56 4.95
C TYR A 374 -2.52 1.68 3.76
N GLU A 375 -1.76 1.79 2.67
CA GLU A 375 -2.01 1.11 1.42
C GLU A 375 -1.72 -0.38 1.53
N GLU A 376 -0.60 -0.75 2.19
CA GLU A 376 -0.27 -2.14 2.50
C GLU A 376 -1.34 -2.77 3.40
N ALA A 377 -1.84 -1.99 4.37
CA ALA A 377 -2.93 -2.43 5.24
C ALA A 377 -4.24 -2.61 4.46
N GLY A 378 -4.61 -1.66 3.62
CA GLY A 378 -5.80 -1.71 2.77
C GLY A 378 -5.78 -2.92 1.82
N GLY A 379 -4.66 -3.13 1.11
CA GLY A 379 -4.51 -4.27 0.20
C GLY A 379 -4.64 -5.63 0.89
N GLN A 380 -4.00 -5.79 2.06
CA GLN A 380 -4.14 -7.01 2.87
C GLN A 380 -5.58 -7.17 3.38
N GLY A 381 -6.17 -6.08 3.90
CA GLY A 381 -7.55 -6.08 4.38
C GLY A 381 -8.53 -6.55 3.32
N LEU A 382 -8.43 -5.98 2.11
CA LEU A 382 -9.25 -6.35 0.97
C LEU A 382 -9.16 -7.87 0.68
N VAL A 383 -7.94 -8.41 0.56
CA VAL A 383 -7.73 -9.85 0.27
C VAL A 383 -8.21 -10.73 1.41
N ALA A 384 -7.98 -10.36 2.67
CA ALA A 384 -8.46 -11.10 3.83
C ALA A 384 -9.99 -11.11 3.90
N GLY A 385 -10.64 -9.97 3.65
CA GLY A 385 -12.10 -9.85 3.62
C GLY A 385 -12.73 -10.69 2.50
N ILE A 386 -12.17 -10.64 1.28
CA ILE A 386 -12.58 -11.50 0.16
C ILE A 386 -12.52 -12.97 0.58
N ASN A 387 -11.37 -13.42 1.08
CA ASN A 387 -11.16 -14.83 1.42
C ASN A 387 -12.00 -15.29 2.61
N ALA A 388 -12.23 -14.43 3.60
CA ALA A 388 -13.14 -14.74 4.70
C ALA A 388 -14.57 -14.97 4.21
N ALA A 389 -15.08 -14.14 3.29
CA ALA A 389 -16.39 -14.30 2.68
C ALA A 389 -16.47 -15.54 1.81
N LEU A 390 -15.49 -15.78 0.93
CA LEU A 390 -15.43 -16.97 0.06
C LEU A 390 -15.43 -18.27 0.87
N ARG A 391 -14.66 -18.31 1.99
CA ARG A 391 -14.67 -19.45 2.90
C ARG A 391 -16.06 -19.71 3.49
N CYS A 392 -16.75 -18.66 3.93
CA CYS A 392 -18.11 -18.79 4.47
C CYS A 392 -19.10 -19.37 3.45
N ALA A 393 -18.90 -19.10 2.17
CA ALA A 393 -19.68 -19.61 1.05
C ALA A 393 -19.22 -21.00 0.55
N GLY A 394 -18.11 -21.55 1.10
CA GLY A 394 -17.55 -22.84 0.64
C GLY A 394 -16.80 -22.74 -0.70
N ASN A 395 -16.43 -21.54 -1.12
CA ASN A 395 -15.71 -21.28 -2.37
C ASN A 395 -14.19 -21.42 -2.20
N GLN A 396 -13.49 -21.60 -3.33
CA GLN A 396 -12.02 -21.61 -3.35
C GLN A 396 -11.44 -20.23 -2.98
N PRO A 397 -10.27 -20.20 -2.33
CA PRO A 397 -9.64 -18.93 -1.96
C PRO A 397 -9.19 -18.14 -3.20
N PHE A 398 -9.33 -16.83 -3.11
CA PHE A 398 -8.78 -15.87 -4.06
C PHE A 398 -7.31 -15.58 -3.73
N ILE A 399 -6.42 -15.92 -4.65
CA ILE A 399 -4.98 -15.72 -4.50
C ILE A 399 -4.50 -14.78 -5.62
N MET A 400 -3.72 -13.78 -5.25
CA MET A 400 -3.10 -12.84 -6.17
C MET A 400 -1.63 -13.22 -6.39
N HIS A 401 -1.21 -13.26 -7.64
CA HIS A 401 0.16 -13.59 -8.02
C HIS A 401 1.05 -12.34 -8.16
N ARG A 402 2.37 -12.55 -8.10
CA ARG A 402 3.38 -11.48 -8.15
C ARG A 402 3.45 -10.75 -9.49
N ASP A 403 3.07 -11.39 -10.57
CA ASP A 403 2.99 -10.81 -11.92
C ASP A 403 1.64 -10.16 -12.24
N GLU A 404 0.68 -10.28 -11.33
CA GLU A 404 -0.65 -9.70 -11.46
C GLU A 404 -0.83 -8.40 -10.69
N SER A 405 -0.15 -8.26 -9.54
CA SER A 405 -0.36 -7.12 -8.65
C SER A 405 0.77 -6.87 -7.66
N TYR A 406 0.94 -5.62 -7.24
CA TYR A 406 1.74 -5.26 -6.08
C TYR A 406 1.18 -5.84 -4.77
N ILE A 407 -0.15 -6.00 -4.66
CA ILE A 407 -0.78 -6.70 -3.53
C ILE A 407 -0.31 -8.16 -3.50
N GLY A 408 -0.23 -8.83 -4.66
CA GLY A 408 0.31 -10.19 -4.76
C GLY A 408 1.80 -10.26 -4.36
N VAL A 409 2.62 -9.29 -4.80
CA VAL A 409 4.03 -9.18 -4.37
C VAL A 409 4.12 -8.99 -2.86
N LEU A 410 3.31 -8.11 -2.29
CA LEU A 410 3.25 -7.84 -0.85
C LEU A 410 2.94 -9.11 -0.04
N ILE A 411 1.86 -9.79 -0.39
CA ILE A 411 1.41 -10.98 0.34
C ILE A 411 2.42 -12.12 0.20
N ASP A 412 2.92 -12.36 -1.00
CA ASP A 412 3.93 -13.41 -1.23
C ASP A 412 5.22 -13.13 -0.43
N ASP A 413 5.73 -11.89 -0.42
CA ASP A 413 6.89 -11.53 0.39
C ASP A 413 6.65 -11.79 1.89
N LEU A 414 5.46 -11.42 2.41
CA LEU A 414 5.12 -11.62 3.82
C LEU A 414 5.08 -13.11 4.19
N VAL A 415 4.32 -13.92 3.44
CA VAL A 415 4.06 -15.31 3.84
C VAL A 415 5.20 -16.26 3.50
N THR A 416 6.11 -15.89 2.59
CA THR A 416 7.24 -16.73 2.19
C THR A 416 8.57 -16.31 2.83
N LYS A 417 8.84 -15.01 2.92
CA LYS A 417 10.10 -14.47 3.46
C LYS A 417 10.00 -14.08 4.92
N GLY A 418 8.79 -13.75 5.39
CA GLY A 418 8.60 -13.14 6.70
C GLY A 418 9.10 -11.69 6.74
N VAL A 419 9.22 -11.16 7.96
CA VAL A 419 9.66 -9.80 8.21
C VAL A 419 10.64 -9.76 9.36
N ASP A 420 11.83 -9.20 9.12
CA ASP A 420 12.85 -8.94 10.15
C ASP A 420 12.76 -7.48 10.64
N GLU A 421 12.18 -6.60 9.84
CA GLU A 421 11.91 -5.19 10.13
C GLU A 421 10.53 -4.81 9.57
N PRO A 422 9.89 -3.72 10.01
CA PRO A 422 8.60 -3.30 9.48
C PRO A 422 8.62 -3.21 7.95
N TYR A 423 7.86 -4.11 7.30
CA TYR A 423 7.83 -4.22 5.85
C TYR A 423 7.18 -2.99 5.21
N ARG A 424 7.78 -2.52 4.13
CA ARG A 424 7.25 -1.46 3.28
C ARG A 424 7.39 -1.83 1.81
N MET A 425 6.36 -1.56 1.01
CA MET A 425 6.40 -1.80 -0.42
C MET A 425 7.25 -0.75 -1.14
N PHE A 426 8.06 -1.22 -2.09
CA PHE A 426 8.84 -0.43 -3.04
C PHE A 426 8.74 -1.03 -4.43
N THR A 427 8.94 -0.20 -5.46
CA THR A 427 8.96 -0.68 -6.85
C THR A 427 10.06 -1.71 -7.11
N SER A 428 11.16 -1.67 -6.34
CA SER A 428 12.25 -2.64 -6.46
C SER A 428 11.90 -4.06 -5.99
N ARG A 429 10.81 -4.23 -5.22
CA ARG A 429 10.33 -5.55 -4.79
C ARG A 429 9.57 -6.31 -5.88
N ALA A 430 9.03 -5.58 -6.86
CA ALA A 430 8.30 -6.16 -7.98
C ALA A 430 9.26 -6.44 -9.15
N GLU A 431 9.36 -7.69 -9.56
CA GLU A 431 10.17 -8.16 -10.69
C GLU A 431 9.59 -7.67 -12.02
N TYR A 432 8.25 -7.69 -12.15
CA TYR A 432 7.52 -7.43 -13.38
C TYR A 432 6.88 -6.04 -13.42
N ARG A 433 7.63 -4.98 -13.03
CA ARG A 433 7.08 -3.62 -12.86
C ARG A 433 6.33 -3.07 -14.07
N ILE A 434 6.77 -3.40 -15.29
CA ILE A 434 6.10 -2.94 -16.50
C ILE A 434 4.72 -3.60 -16.70
N LEU A 435 4.48 -4.77 -16.09
CA LEU A 435 3.18 -5.42 -16.08
C LEU A 435 2.25 -4.90 -14.96
N LEU A 436 2.85 -4.27 -13.91
CA LEU A 436 2.14 -3.86 -12.70
C LEU A 436 1.93 -2.33 -12.62
N ARG A 437 1.79 -1.69 -13.77
CA ARG A 437 1.62 -0.23 -13.82
C ARG A 437 0.32 0.21 -13.14
N GLN A 438 0.32 1.44 -12.63
CA GLN A 438 -0.85 2.03 -11.99
C GLN A 438 -1.99 2.30 -12.98
N ASP A 439 -1.66 2.59 -14.25
CA ASP A 439 -2.60 2.96 -15.31
C ASP A 439 -3.46 1.80 -15.81
N ASP A 440 -2.98 0.55 -15.65
CA ASP A 440 -3.65 -0.65 -16.17
C ASP A 440 -4.15 -1.63 -15.08
N ALA A 441 -4.24 -1.20 -13.82
CA ALA A 441 -4.72 -2.05 -12.74
C ALA A 441 -6.16 -2.56 -13.01
N ASP A 442 -7.02 -1.75 -13.58
CA ASP A 442 -8.37 -2.13 -14.00
C ASP A 442 -8.37 -3.24 -15.06
N ALA A 443 -7.45 -3.17 -16.04
CA ALA A 443 -7.31 -4.18 -17.08
C ALA A 443 -6.86 -5.55 -16.53
N ARG A 444 -6.11 -5.57 -15.42
CA ARG A 444 -5.63 -6.78 -14.77
C ARG A 444 -6.66 -7.39 -13.79
N LEU A 445 -7.43 -6.56 -13.08
CA LEU A 445 -8.12 -6.97 -11.87
C LEU A 445 -9.64 -6.83 -11.92
N THR A 446 -10.21 -5.87 -12.67
CA THR A 446 -11.66 -5.58 -12.60
C THR A 446 -12.53 -6.76 -13.07
N ALA A 447 -12.13 -7.48 -14.12
CA ALA A 447 -12.89 -8.66 -14.56
C ALA A 447 -12.89 -9.78 -13.51
N LYS A 448 -11.76 -9.98 -12.80
CA LYS A 448 -11.66 -10.94 -11.70
C LYS A 448 -12.56 -10.55 -10.53
N ALA A 449 -12.53 -9.26 -10.17
CA ALA A 449 -13.38 -8.71 -9.11
C ALA A 449 -14.88 -8.84 -9.42
N TYR A 450 -15.27 -8.62 -10.68
CA TYR A 450 -16.64 -8.82 -11.13
C TYR A 450 -17.08 -10.29 -11.03
N ALA A 451 -16.21 -11.21 -11.44
CA ALA A 451 -16.49 -12.66 -11.32
C ALA A 451 -16.62 -13.12 -9.86
N LEU A 452 -15.98 -12.44 -8.91
CA LEU A 452 -16.11 -12.69 -7.47
C LEU A 452 -17.37 -12.04 -6.86
N GLY A 453 -18.11 -11.21 -7.60
CA GLY A 453 -19.23 -10.43 -7.10
C GLY A 453 -18.81 -9.19 -6.27
N LEU A 454 -17.52 -8.83 -6.28
CA LEU A 454 -16.98 -7.69 -5.53
C LEU A 454 -17.11 -6.37 -6.31
N ALA A 455 -16.77 -6.36 -7.60
CA ALA A 455 -16.97 -5.20 -8.45
C ALA A 455 -18.41 -5.12 -8.95
N THR A 456 -18.96 -3.91 -8.97
CA THR A 456 -20.32 -3.66 -9.49
C THR A 456 -20.38 -3.83 -11.02
N THR A 457 -21.59 -4.08 -11.54
CA THR A 457 -21.85 -4.11 -12.98
C THR A 457 -21.45 -2.79 -13.65
N GLU A 458 -21.70 -1.65 -13.00
CA GLU A 458 -21.31 -0.34 -13.48
C GLU A 458 -19.77 -0.24 -13.67
N ARG A 459 -18.99 -0.69 -12.66
CA ARG A 459 -17.52 -0.70 -12.75
C ARG A 459 -17.03 -1.61 -13.88
N TYR A 460 -17.64 -2.78 -14.05
CA TYR A 460 -17.26 -3.70 -15.11
C TYR A 460 -17.59 -3.15 -16.49
N GLN A 461 -18.76 -2.51 -16.68
CA GLN A 461 -19.13 -1.83 -17.91
C GLN A 461 -18.18 -0.67 -18.22
N TRP A 462 -17.88 0.16 -17.22
CA TRP A 462 -16.95 1.27 -17.34
C TRP A 462 -15.56 0.84 -17.81
N TRP A 463 -15.04 -0.25 -17.28
CA TRP A 463 -13.79 -0.83 -17.76
C TRP A 463 -13.91 -1.42 -19.16
N THR A 464 -15.00 -2.11 -19.47
CA THR A 464 -15.22 -2.71 -20.80
C THR A 464 -15.27 -1.66 -21.90
N GLU A 465 -15.92 -0.52 -21.66
CA GLU A 465 -15.95 0.61 -22.58
C GLU A 465 -14.55 1.20 -22.78
N LYS A 466 -13.80 1.46 -21.70
CA LYS A 466 -12.40 1.91 -21.79
C LYS A 466 -11.57 0.96 -22.65
N LYS A 467 -11.72 -0.34 -22.43
CA LYS A 467 -11.00 -1.37 -23.19
C LYS A 467 -11.33 -1.30 -24.68
N GLN A 468 -12.60 -1.16 -25.03
CA GLN A 468 -13.04 -1.06 -26.43
C GLN A 468 -12.42 0.17 -27.13
N TRP A 469 -12.50 1.33 -26.51
CA TRP A 469 -11.92 2.57 -27.07
C TRP A 469 -10.39 2.45 -27.20
N MET A 470 -9.71 1.96 -26.22
CA MET A 470 -8.27 1.78 -26.23
C MET A 470 -7.83 0.77 -27.29
N ASP A 471 -8.49 -0.39 -27.39
CA ASP A 471 -8.16 -1.42 -28.38
C ASP A 471 -8.42 -0.92 -29.80
N HIS A 472 -9.50 -0.14 -30.00
CA HIS A 472 -9.80 0.51 -31.27
C HIS A 472 -8.68 1.49 -31.68
N LEU A 473 -8.26 2.37 -30.77
CA LEU A 473 -7.20 3.35 -31.02
C LEU A 473 -5.85 2.69 -31.31
N ILE A 474 -5.49 1.64 -30.58
CA ILE A 474 -4.26 0.87 -30.80
C ILE A 474 -4.31 0.17 -32.16
N ASN A 475 -5.45 -0.44 -32.52
CA ASN A 475 -5.61 -1.09 -33.82
C ASN A 475 -5.50 -0.09 -34.97
N PHE A 476 -6.14 1.08 -34.85
CA PHE A 476 -6.02 2.15 -35.83
C PHE A 476 -4.54 2.55 -36.03
N CYS A 477 -3.80 2.80 -34.97
CA CYS A 477 -2.39 3.16 -35.05
C CYS A 477 -1.51 2.05 -35.66
N ASN A 478 -1.85 0.79 -35.45
CA ASN A 478 -1.12 -0.36 -35.99
C ASN A 478 -1.45 -0.66 -37.47
N THR A 479 -2.61 -0.25 -37.94
CA THR A 479 -3.07 -0.55 -39.33
C THR A 479 -2.87 0.62 -40.28
N THR A 480 -2.98 1.86 -39.80
CA THR A 480 -2.90 3.08 -40.64
C THR A 480 -1.44 3.47 -40.90
N ALA A 481 -1.11 3.68 -42.15
CA ALA A 481 0.21 4.12 -42.58
C ALA A 481 0.21 5.61 -42.98
N VAL A 482 1.32 6.28 -42.68
CA VAL A 482 1.57 7.67 -43.10
C VAL A 482 2.72 7.74 -44.07
N LYS A 483 2.70 8.72 -44.97
CA LYS A 483 3.75 8.91 -46.00
C LYS A 483 4.66 10.07 -45.58
N PRO A 484 5.96 10.03 -45.98
CA PRO A 484 6.92 11.11 -45.69
C PRO A 484 6.44 12.51 -46.08
N LYS A 485 5.81 12.65 -47.24
CA LYS A 485 5.32 13.93 -47.74
C LYS A 485 4.25 14.59 -46.87
N ASP A 486 3.50 13.79 -46.11
CA ASP A 486 2.37 14.24 -45.29
C ASP A 486 2.79 14.70 -43.90
N VAL A 487 3.94 14.20 -43.39
CA VAL A 487 4.32 14.37 -41.97
C VAL A 487 5.72 14.95 -41.71
N ASN A 488 6.66 14.86 -42.67
CA ASN A 488 8.06 15.20 -42.43
C ASN A 488 8.31 16.64 -41.98
N SER A 489 7.67 17.62 -42.57
CA SER A 489 7.82 19.03 -42.17
C SER A 489 7.43 19.25 -40.69
N ALA A 490 6.38 18.59 -40.26
CA ALA A 490 5.92 18.68 -38.88
C ALA A 490 6.80 17.85 -37.94
N LEU A 491 7.32 16.69 -38.37
CA LEU A 491 8.25 15.88 -37.57
C LEU A 491 9.54 16.63 -37.27
N GLU A 492 10.09 17.37 -38.23
CA GLU A 492 11.27 18.24 -38.02
C GLU A 492 10.97 19.34 -37.00
N THR A 493 9.80 19.98 -37.09
CA THR A 493 9.36 21.00 -36.11
C THR A 493 9.22 20.43 -34.71
N LEU A 494 8.81 19.15 -34.59
CA LEU A 494 8.70 18.43 -33.33
C LEU A 494 10.03 17.83 -32.82
N GLY A 495 11.14 18.12 -33.51
CA GLY A 495 12.50 17.70 -33.10
C GLY A 495 12.76 16.21 -33.26
N THR A 496 12.11 15.55 -34.22
CA THR A 496 12.35 14.14 -34.53
C THR A 496 12.77 13.93 -35.97
N THR A 497 13.44 12.81 -36.27
CA THR A 497 13.99 12.49 -37.59
C THR A 497 12.88 12.31 -38.62
N PRO A 498 13.00 12.94 -39.81
CA PRO A 498 12.09 12.71 -40.94
C PRO A 498 12.03 11.24 -41.37
N LEU A 499 10.89 10.84 -41.94
CA LEU A 499 10.71 9.52 -42.51
C LEU A 499 11.40 9.42 -43.88
N ARG A 500 12.02 8.31 -44.18
CA ARG A 500 12.55 7.97 -45.53
C ARG A 500 11.50 7.26 -46.37
N GLU A 501 10.67 6.46 -45.76
CA GLU A 501 9.59 5.67 -46.32
C GLU A 501 8.34 5.72 -45.45
N GLY A 502 7.20 5.26 -45.96
CA GLY A 502 5.97 5.19 -45.17
C GLY A 502 6.10 4.24 -43.99
N CYS A 503 5.51 4.62 -42.88
CA CYS A 503 5.47 3.78 -41.66
C CYS A 503 4.09 3.78 -41.02
N LYS A 504 3.85 2.90 -40.06
CA LYS A 504 2.61 2.91 -39.28
C LYS A 504 2.62 4.04 -38.25
N ILE A 505 1.42 4.53 -37.89
CA ILE A 505 1.29 5.55 -36.84
C ILE A 505 1.90 5.04 -35.53
N SER A 506 1.73 3.75 -35.22
CA SER A 506 2.35 3.13 -34.02
C SER A 506 3.87 3.27 -33.97
N ASP A 507 4.57 3.27 -35.12
CA ASP A 507 6.02 3.46 -35.18
C ASP A 507 6.42 4.89 -34.82
N LEU A 508 5.59 5.87 -35.19
CA LEU A 508 5.77 7.27 -34.78
C LEU A 508 5.45 7.49 -33.31
N VAL A 509 4.38 6.90 -32.79
CA VAL A 509 4.03 6.94 -31.36
C VAL A 509 5.17 6.37 -30.51
N GLY A 510 5.87 5.35 -31.01
CA GLY A 510 7.04 4.74 -30.36
C GLY A 510 8.23 5.68 -30.14
N ARG A 511 8.28 6.84 -30.85
CA ARG A 511 9.36 7.82 -30.69
C ARG A 511 9.22 8.65 -29.41
N PRO A 512 10.29 8.88 -28.62
CA PRO A 512 10.20 9.59 -27.32
C PRO A 512 9.62 11.01 -27.41
N GLN A 513 9.88 11.73 -28.52
CA GLN A 513 9.45 13.11 -28.72
C GLN A 513 7.96 13.25 -29.08
N LEU A 514 7.33 12.15 -29.51
CA LEU A 514 5.97 12.14 -30.03
C LEU A 514 5.00 11.47 -29.04
N ASN A 515 3.75 11.92 -29.10
CA ASN A 515 2.62 11.31 -28.43
C ASN A 515 1.38 11.38 -29.32
N LEU A 516 0.30 10.73 -28.95
CA LEU A 516 -0.93 10.68 -29.75
C LEU A 516 -1.49 12.08 -30.02
N TYR A 517 -1.49 12.98 -29.04
CA TYR A 517 -2.00 14.34 -29.22
C TYR A 517 -1.15 15.17 -30.17
N LYS A 518 0.17 15.12 -30.09
CA LYS A 518 1.06 15.81 -31.04
C LYS A 518 0.87 15.29 -32.45
N LEU A 519 0.72 13.97 -32.61
CA LEU A 519 0.47 13.36 -33.92
C LEU A 519 -0.91 13.70 -34.47
N SER A 520 -1.92 13.87 -33.64
CA SER A 520 -3.26 14.27 -34.07
C SER A 520 -3.32 15.68 -34.64
N LEU A 521 -2.36 16.54 -34.33
CA LEU A 521 -2.24 17.88 -34.97
C LEU A 521 -1.76 17.80 -36.43
N ILE A 522 -1.15 16.66 -36.79
CA ILE A 522 -0.53 16.45 -38.11
C ILE A 522 -1.32 15.45 -38.94
N ILE A 523 -1.99 14.51 -38.30
CA ILE A 523 -2.71 13.41 -38.94
C ILE A 523 -4.20 13.58 -38.63
N PRO A 524 -4.99 14.15 -39.60
CA PRO A 524 -6.41 14.44 -39.38
C PRO A 524 -7.22 13.20 -38.98
N GLU A 525 -6.93 12.05 -39.60
CA GLU A 525 -7.61 10.79 -39.29
C GLU A 525 -7.37 10.33 -37.85
N LEU A 526 -6.19 10.57 -37.29
CA LEU A 526 -5.90 10.28 -35.87
C LEU A 526 -6.66 11.24 -34.94
N LYS A 527 -6.85 12.51 -35.38
CA LYS A 527 -7.64 13.47 -34.60
C LYS A 527 -9.09 13.01 -34.44
N GLU A 528 -9.68 12.45 -35.50
CA GLU A 528 -11.02 11.87 -35.45
C GLU A 528 -11.10 10.68 -34.47
N GLN A 529 -10.05 9.84 -34.40
CA GLN A 529 -10.00 8.70 -33.47
C GLN A 529 -9.80 9.12 -32.00
N LEU A 530 -9.36 10.35 -31.77
CA LEU A 530 -9.23 10.92 -30.43
C LEU A 530 -10.49 11.69 -29.98
N ASP A 531 -11.58 11.62 -30.73
CA ASP A 531 -12.91 12.05 -30.28
C ASP A 531 -13.48 11.02 -29.28
N LEU A 532 -12.84 10.96 -28.13
CA LEU A 532 -13.12 10.05 -27.02
C LEU A 532 -14.06 10.71 -26.01
N PRO A 533 -14.75 9.95 -25.13
CA PRO A 533 -15.56 10.52 -24.06
C PRO A 533 -14.75 11.52 -23.22
N GLU A 534 -15.22 12.78 -23.14
CA GLU A 534 -14.46 13.91 -22.58
C GLU A 534 -13.94 13.66 -21.15
N ASN A 535 -14.75 13.00 -20.33
CA ASN A 535 -14.40 12.67 -18.95
C ASN A 535 -13.36 11.54 -18.79
N ARG A 536 -12.92 10.90 -19.89
CA ARG A 536 -11.97 9.77 -19.90
C ARG A 536 -10.94 9.84 -21.01
N LYS A 537 -10.99 10.88 -21.82
CA LYS A 537 -10.17 11.05 -23.02
C LYS A 537 -8.68 10.90 -22.74
N GLU A 538 -8.20 11.62 -21.73
CA GLU A 538 -6.78 11.57 -21.34
C GLU A 538 -6.37 10.18 -20.83
N GLU A 539 -7.19 9.57 -19.98
CA GLU A 539 -6.93 8.23 -19.43
C GLU A 539 -6.84 7.17 -20.55
N ILE A 540 -7.78 7.19 -21.51
CA ILE A 540 -7.82 6.23 -22.62
C ILE A 540 -6.63 6.44 -23.57
N ALA A 541 -6.35 7.69 -23.94
CA ALA A 541 -5.25 8.03 -24.83
C ALA A 541 -3.89 7.69 -24.22
N GLU A 542 -3.66 8.02 -22.93
CA GLU A 542 -2.44 7.68 -22.21
C GLU A 542 -2.24 6.17 -22.12
N ALA A 543 -3.27 5.42 -21.75
CA ALA A 543 -3.20 3.96 -21.64
C ALA A 543 -2.89 3.29 -23.00
N ALA A 544 -3.50 3.79 -24.11
CA ALA A 544 -3.19 3.31 -25.45
C ALA A 544 -1.76 3.64 -25.87
N GLU A 545 -1.31 4.87 -25.63
CA GLU A 545 0.05 5.31 -25.93
C GLU A 545 1.11 4.49 -25.19
N ILE A 546 0.92 4.24 -23.89
CA ILE A 546 1.83 3.42 -23.09
C ILE A 546 1.90 1.99 -23.66
N LYS A 547 0.76 1.38 -24.01
CA LYS A 547 0.74 0.04 -24.60
C LYS A 547 1.47 -0.03 -25.94
N ILE A 548 1.36 1.01 -26.79
CA ILE A 548 2.08 1.09 -28.06
C ILE A 548 3.58 1.24 -27.80
N LYS A 549 3.99 2.23 -27.02
CA LYS A 549 5.40 2.54 -26.76
C LYS A 549 6.17 1.39 -26.08
N TYR A 550 5.54 0.71 -25.17
CA TYR A 550 6.18 -0.32 -24.36
C TYR A 550 5.84 -1.76 -24.78
N LYS A 551 5.20 -1.94 -25.96
CA LYS A 551 4.75 -3.25 -26.47
C LYS A 551 5.84 -4.33 -26.33
N GLY A 552 7.04 -4.08 -26.88
CA GLY A 552 8.13 -5.08 -26.88
C GLY A 552 8.65 -5.41 -25.48
N TYR A 553 8.62 -4.43 -24.55
CA TYR A 553 8.99 -4.68 -23.15
C TYR A 553 7.91 -5.50 -22.44
N ILE A 554 6.64 -5.18 -22.63
CA ILE A 554 5.49 -5.89 -22.06
C ILE A 554 5.48 -7.36 -22.52
N GLU A 555 5.65 -7.61 -23.82
CA GLU A 555 5.68 -8.96 -24.40
C GLU A 555 6.84 -9.79 -23.83
N ARG A 556 8.01 -9.20 -23.68
CA ARG A 556 9.19 -9.86 -23.10
C ARG A 556 8.96 -10.22 -21.64
N GLU A 557 8.45 -9.30 -20.84
CA GLU A 557 8.16 -9.56 -19.42
C GLU A 557 7.07 -10.62 -19.24
N LYS A 558 6.05 -10.64 -20.09
CA LYS A 558 5.03 -11.70 -20.08
C LYS A 558 5.64 -13.08 -20.30
N MET A 559 6.55 -13.21 -21.28
CA MET A 559 7.23 -14.49 -21.51
C MET A 559 8.09 -14.94 -20.30
N VAL A 560 8.70 -13.99 -19.58
CA VAL A 560 9.45 -14.30 -18.35
C VAL A 560 8.50 -14.73 -17.25
N ALA A 561 7.38 -14.01 -17.05
CA ALA A 561 6.37 -14.35 -16.07
C ALA A 561 5.76 -15.74 -16.31
N GLU A 562 5.44 -16.09 -17.56
CA GLU A 562 4.92 -17.41 -17.93
C GLU A 562 5.89 -18.55 -17.60
N LYS A 563 7.19 -18.33 -17.76
CA LYS A 563 8.20 -19.32 -17.34
C LYS A 563 8.19 -19.51 -15.81
N MET A 564 8.05 -18.43 -15.06
CA MET A 564 7.97 -18.50 -13.59
C MET A 564 6.69 -19.18 -13.12
N HIS A 565 5.55 -18.99 -13.79
CA HIS A 565 4.31 -19.72 -13.49
C HIS A 565 4.48 -21.25 -13.58
N ARG A 566 5.32 -21.75 -14.49
CA ARG A 566 5.61 -23.20 -14.56
C ARG A 566 6.27 -23.68 -13.26
N LEU A 567 7.17 -22.88 -12.67
CA LEU A 567 7.81 -23.19 -11.39
C LEU A 567 6.84 -23.05 -10.20
N GLU A 568 5.83 -22.16 -10.27
CA GLU A 568 4.77 -22.05 -9.25
C GLU A 568 3.90 -23.32 -9.20
N ASN A 569 3.73 -24.01 -10.30
CA ASN A 569 2.95 -25.24 -10.36
C ASN A 569 3.74 -26.47 -9.86
N ILE A 570 5.05 -26.34 -9.62
CA ILE A 570 5.88 -27.42 -9.09
C ILE A 570 5.88 -27.38 -7.58
N LYS A 571 5.01 -28.20 -6.97
CA LYS A 571 4.93 -28.34 -5.51
C LYS A 571 6.13 -29.12 -4.99
N ILE A 572 6.80 -28.59 -3.96
CA ILE A 572 8.01 -29.16 -3.35
C ILE A 572 7.89 -29.40 -1.85
N ARG A 573 6.86 -28.90 -1.20
CA ARG A 573 6.65 -29.11 0.24
C ARG A 573 6.43 -30.59 0.55
N GLY A 574 7.26 -31.14 1.44
CA GLY A 574 7.24 -32.55 1.81
C GLY A 574 7.89 -33.50 0.80
N VAL A 575 8.45 -32.97 -0.32
CA VAL A 575 9.17 -33.76 -1.33
C VAL A 575 10.64 -33.95 -0.95
N PHE A 576 11.25 -32.94 -0.33
CA PHE A 576 12.67 -32.92 -0.02
C PHE A 576 12.93 -32.87 1.48
N ASN A 577 13.92 -33.64 1.95
CA ASN A 577 14.57 -33.41 3.22
C ASN A 577 15.81 -32.51 2.99
N TYR A 578 15.60 -31.19 3.05
CA TYR A 578 16.65 -30.21 2.71
C TYR A 578 17.92 -30.36 3.55
N SER A 579 17.82 -30.83 4.80
CA SER A 579 18.98 -31.02 5.69
C SER A 579 19.95 -32.09 5.16
N GLU A 580 19.47 -33.06 4.42
CA GLU A 580 20.26 -34.18 3.86
C GLU A 580 20.76 -33.92 2.44
N MET A 581 20.28 -32.86 1.77
CA MET A 581 20.65 -32.56 0.38
C MET A 581 22.03 -31.91 0.26
N GLN A 582 23.09 -32.70 0.27
CA GLN A 582 24.48 -32.21 0.20
C GLN A 582 24.81 -31.48 -1.12
N GLN A 583 24.04 -31.70 -2.17
CA GLN A 583 24.18 -31.04 -3.47
C GLN A 583 23.79 -29.55 -3.43
N LEU A 584 22.96 -29.13 -2.46
CA LEU A 584 22.60 -27.73 -2.25
C LEU A 584 23.67 -27.01 -1.42
N SER A 585 23.79 -25.69 -1.62
CA SER A 585 24.63 -24.86 -0.77
C SER A 585 24.20 -24.93 0.69
N THR A 586 25.14 -24.76 1.63
CA THR A 586 24.82 -24.80 3.08
C THR A 586 23.77 -23.75 3.45
N GLU A 587 23.87 -22.54 2.86
CA GLU A 587 22.92 -21.47 3.08
C GLU A 587 21.53 -21.82 2.56
N ALA A 588 21.43 -22.35 1.34
CA ALA A 588 20.17 -22.80 0.75
C ALA A 588 19.50 -23.88 1.61
N ARG A 589 20.24 -24.89 2.07
CA ARG A 589 19.71 -25.95 2.94
C ARG A 589 19.09 -25.39 4.23
N GLN A 590 19.80 -24.50 4.90
CA GLN A 590 19.32 -23.90 6.16
C GLN A 590 18.04 -23.08 5.93
N LYS A 591 18.03 -22.27 4.88
CA LYS A 591 16.88 -21.39 4.56
C LYS A 591 15.67 -22.17 4.07
N LEU A 592 15.88 -23.14 3.17
CA LEU A 592 14.80 -24.02 2.68
C LEU A 592 14.20 -24.85 3.81
N SER A 593 15.03 -25.38 4.74
CA SER A 593 14.54 -26.11 5.91
C SER A 593 13.71 -25.23 6.84
N LYS A 594 14.13 -23.97 7.07
CA LYS A 594 13.43 -23.01 7.93
C LYS A 594 12.11 -22.54 7.33
N ILE A 595 12.10 -22.20 6.05
CA ILE A 595 10.95 -21.58 5.36
C ILE A 595 9.97 -22.63 4.86
N ASN A 596 10.46 -23.81 4.44
CA ASN A 596 9.68 -24.92 3.90
C ASN A 596 8.71 -24.47 2.79
N PRO A 597 9.23 -23.94 1.66
CA PRO A 597 8.41 -23.37 0.60
C PRO A 597 7.47 -24.40 -0.04
N GLU A 598 6.30 -23.93 -0.51
CA GLU A 598 5.32 -24.79 -1.16
C GLU A 598 5.70 -25.16 -2.58
N THR A 599 6.29 -24.20 -3.30
CA THR A 599 6.58 -24.34 -4.72
C THR A 599 8.05 -24.06 -5.02
N LEU A 600 8.51 -24.52 -6.18
CA LEU A 600 9.88 -24.28 -6.63
C LEU A 600 10.14 -22.80 -6.92
N ALA A 601 9.12 -22.07 -7.40
CA ALA A 601 9.22 -20.63 -7.58
C ALA A 601 9.38 -19.88 -6.24
N GLN A 602 8.69 -20.30 -5.18
CA GLN A 602 8.91 -19.76 -3.84
C GLN A 602 10.33 -20.01 -3.37
N ALA A 603 10.85 -21.23 -3.57
CA ALA A 603 12.24 -21.56 -3.25
C ALA A 603 13.23 -20.66 -3.97
N SER A 604 13.00 -20.36 -5.26
CA SER A 604 13.89 -19.50 -6.06
C SER A 604 13.95 -18.04 -5.60
N ARG A 605 12.94 -17.57 -4.87
CA ARG A 605 12.87 -16.20 -4.34
C ARG A 605 13.49 -16.04 -2.95
N ILE A 606 13.89 -17.13 -2.31
CA ILE A 606 14.52 -17.09 -0.99
C ILE A 606 15.95 -16.55 -1.15
N PRO A 607 16.31 -15.42 -0.49
CA PRO A 607 17.69 -14.91 -0.53
C PRO A 607 18.68 -15.96 -0.06
N GLY A 608 19.70 -16.27 -0.88
CA GLY A 608 20.70 -17.32 -0.60
C GLY A 608 20.36 -18.69 -1.21
N VAL A 609 19.23 -18.82 -1.91
CA VAL A 609 18.97 -19.95 -2.82
C VAL A 609 19.34 -19.52 -4.23
N SER A 610 20.32 -20.19 -4.83
CA SER A 610 20.85 -19.86 -6.14
C SER A 610 20.07 -20.53 -7.28
N PRO A 611 20.17 -20.03 -8.54
CA PRO A 611 19.64 -20.73 -9.71
C PRO A 611 20.18 -22.16 -9.85
N SER A 612 21.41 -22.40 -9.39
CA SER A 612 22.02 -23.74 -9.38
C SER A 612 21.30 -24.69 -8.41
N ASP A 613 20.95 -24.20 -7.20
CA ASP A 613 20.18 -24.98 -6.21
C ASP A 613 18.80 -25.35 -6.78
N ILE A 614 18.13 -24.43 -7.49
CA ILE A 614 16.84 -24.68 -8.14
C ILE A 614 16.97 -25.75 -9.24
N ASN A 615 18.02 -25.67 -10.07
CA ASN A 615 18.25 -26.66 -11.11
C ASN A 615 18.51 -28.06 -10.52
N ILE A 616 19.25 -28.15 -9.41
CA ILE A 616 19.48 -29.41 -8.69
C ILE A 616 18.13 -29.99 -8.23
N MET A 617 17.25 -29.18 -7.66
CA MET A 617 15.93 -29.62 -7.22
C MET A 617 15.07 -30.12 -8.41
N LEU A 618 15.11 -29.41 -9.56
CA LEU A 618 14.43 -29.84 -10.78
C LEU A 618 14.92 -31.22 -11.27
N VAL A 619 16.24 -31.41 -11.34
CA VAL A 619 16.87 -32.68 -11.75
C VAL A 619 16.44 -33.83 -10.81
N LEU A 620 16.45 -33.59 -9.50
CA LEU A 620 16.05 -34.60 -8.51
C LEU A 620 14.54 -34.94 -8.58
N MET A 621 13.72 -34.07 -9.16
CA MET A 621 12.30 -34.34 -9.43
C MET A 621 12.07 -35.00 -10.80
N ASN A 622 13.12 -35.32 -11.57
CA ASN A 622 13.04 -35.82 -12.95
C ASN A 622 12.23 -34.89 -13.88
N ARG A 623 12.40 -33.60 -13.74
CA ARG A 623 11.68 -32.56 -14.50
C ARG A 623 12.59 -31.57 -15.18
#